data_1cad3ec6eb4932440eceb6b74cdfb175
#
_entry.id   1cad3ec6eb4932440eceb6b74cdfb175
#
_cell.length_a   1.000
_cell.length_b   1.000
_cell.length_c   1.000
_cell.angle_alpha   90.00
_cell.angle_beta   90.00
_cell.angle_gamma   90.00
#
_symmetry.space_group_name_H-M   'P 1'
#
loop_
_entity.id
_entity.type
_entity.pdbx_description
1 polymer ?
#
loop_
_entity_poly.entity_id
_entity_poly.type
_entity_poly.pdbx_seq_one_letter_code
_entity_poly.pdbx_strand_id
1 'polypeptide(L)'
;MLLAFARPTSIDAAQAALGKHALGRDRLVEIVDTLLEQNFLAVADSAQVSIGGFAALDVHLRMLRDSYRVLAYKIAINRHVRGKSVLEIGCGVGVLSLLAEKAGARRVIAVEETSIADIAQTMFERNGSKIDLRRGNSRDVELDEPVEVVIHEILGNDPLGEDLLPILADARHRFLAPGGRMIPGRLQIACVGFHVDDRPWLGPHEAARRARELDTLYGLDFSAFADAIEEKPSAFSRLPPHFDSGDLTTHILTRECIVADIDLHRDLDESPFAAAPELIVERSGRLGGVLLYFRAHLDEDTHVSNSPFLQTTHWRHWPLMFREIRPVRVGDRIPLRTHLTESVTGQSLTIDLL
;
A
#
# COMPACT_ATOMS: atom_id res chain seq x y z
N MET A 1 29.37 -6.12 -13.31
CA MET A 1 29.15 -6.50 -11.90
C MET A 1 27.79 -7.14 -11.70
N LEU A 2 26.66 -6.48 -11.97
CA LEU A 2 25.32 -7.08 -11.77
C LEU A 2 25.13 -8.44 -12.47
N LEU A 3 25.73 -8.66 -13.64
CA LEU A 3 25.68 -9.95 -14.32
C LEU A 3 26.32 -11.11 -13.54
N ALA A 4 27.26 -10.81 -12.63
CA ALA A 4 27.86 -11.82 -11.77
C ALA A 4 26.85 -12.36 -10.73
N PHE A 5 25.76 -11.61 -10.48
CA PHE A 5 24.68 -11.97 -9.57
C PHE A 5 23.37 -12.31 -10.31
N ALA A 6 23.42 -12.54 -11.63
CA ALA A 6 22.25 -12.94 -12.42
C ALA A 6 21.67 -14.33 -12.01
N ARG A 7 22.42 -15.10 -11.22
CA ARG A 7 22.00 -16.35 -10.57
C ARG A 7 22.49 -16.34 -9.13
N PRO A 8 21.85 -17.11 -8.22
CA PRO A 8 22.35 -17.24 -6.86
C PRO A 8 23.81 -17.62 -6.82
N THR A 9 24.63 -16.78 -6.18
CA THR A 9 26.09 -16.96 -6.11
C THR A 9 26.64 -16.34 -4.83
N SER A 10 27.80 -16.80 -4.37
CA SER A 10 28.52 -16.18 -3.27
C SER A 10 29.31 -14.96 -3.72
N ILE A 11 29.68 -14.10 -2.78
CA ILE A 11 30.56 -12.95 -3.04
C ILE A 11 31.90 -13.42 -3.62
N ASP A 12 32.46 -14.53 -3.11
CA ASP A 12 33.75 -15.07 -3.60
C ASP A 12 33.63 -15.61 -5.04
N ALA A 13 32.53 -16.28 -5.37
CA ALA A 13 32.25 -16.74 -6.73
C ALA A 13 32.00 -15.57 -7.69
N ALA A 14 31.27 -14.53 -7.24
CA ALA A 14 31.09 -13.32 -8.03
C ALA A 14 32.42 -12.59 -8.28
N GLN A 15 33.27 -12.49 -7.26
CA GLN A 15 34.61 -11.91 -7.39
C GLN A 15 35.46 -12.67 -8.39
N ALA A 16 35.45 -14.00 -8.36
CA ALA A 16 36.16 -14.84 -9.31
C ALA A 16 35.66 -14.66 -10.76
N ALA A 17 34.33 -14.53 -10.94
CA ALA A 17 33.70 -14.31 -12.23
C ALA A 17 34.05 -12.93 -12.85
N LEU A 18 34.34 -11.93 -12.02
CA LEU A 18 34.76 -10.59 -12.47
C LEU A 18 36.20 -10.58 -13.05
N GLY A 19 37.01 -11.59 -12.75
CA GLY A 19 38.34 -11.79 -13.33
C GLY A 19 39.23 -10.54 -13.21
N LYS A 20 39.78 -10.07 -14.35
CA LYS A 20 40.64 -8.87 -14.39
C LYS A 20 39.97 -7.56 -13.95
N HIS A 21 38.65 -7.54 -13.85
CA HIS A 21 37.85 -6.42 -13.38
C HIS A 21 37.43 -6.60 -11.93
N ALA A 22 38.02 -7.54 -11.19
CA ALA A 22 37.70 -7.81 -9.81
C ALA A 22 38.03 -6.57 -8.93
N LEU A 23 37.02 -6.13 -8.21
CA LEU A 23 37.14 -5.16 -7.11
C LEU A 23 37.77 -5.88 -5.91
N GLY A 24 38.47 -5.13 -5.06
CA GLY A 24 38.86 -5.66 -3.75
C GLY A 24 37.61 -6.19 -3.00
N ARG A 25 37.80 -7.27 -2.22
CA ARG A 25 36.68 -7.93 -1.51
C ARG A 25 35.83 -6.96 -0.69
N ASP A 26 36.49 -6.07 0.06
CA ASP A 26 35.78 -5.10 0.92
C ASP A 26 34.90 -4.13 0.12
N ARG A 27 35.44 -3.68 -1.05
CA ARG A 27 34.70 -2.81 -1.94
C ARG A 27 33.54 -3.53 -2.63
N LEU A 28 33.70 -4.82 -2.92
CA LEU A 28 32.64 -5.65 -3.49
C LEU A 28 31.52 -5.87 -2.46
N VAL A 29 31.88 -6.13 -1.20
CA VAL A 29 30.92 -6.26 -0.09
C VAL A 29 30.14 -4.97 0.08
N GLU A 30 30.78 -3.81 0.17
CA GLU A 30 30.14 -2.50 0.31
C GLU A 30 29.11 -2.24 -0.82
N ILE A 31 29.47 -2.58 -2.05
CA ILE A 31 28.55 -2.42 -3.19
C ILE A 31 27.40 -3.43 -3.12
N VAL A 32 27.67 -4.67 -2.74
CA VAL A 32 26.61 -5.69 -2.57
C VAL A 32 25.66 -5.28 -1.48
N ASP A 33 26.13 -4.80 -0.34
CA ASP A 33 25.29 -4.29 0.76
C ASP A 33 24.41 -3.12 0.29
N THR A 34 24.99 -2.17 -0.44
CA THR A 34 24.22 -1.07 -1.04
C THR A 34 23.13 -1.58 -2.00
N LEU A 35 23.44 -2.58 -2.83
CA LEU A 35 22.49 -3.14 -3.78
C LEU A 35 21.39 -3.98 -3.09
N LEU A 36 21.71 -4.61 -1.96
CA LEU A 36 20.72 -5.28 -1.10
C LEU A 36 19.82 -4.27 -0.43
N GLU A 37 20.37 -3.18 0.15
CA GLU A 37 19.59 -2.10 0.76
C GLU A 37 18.63 -1.41 -0.23
N GLN A 38 19.06 -1.31 -1.50
CA GLN A 38 18.26 -0.72 -2.58
C GLN A 38 17.36 -1.72 -3.32
N ASN A 39 17.30 -2.97 -2.86
CA ASN A 39 16.53 -4.07 -3.47
C ASN A 39 16.88 -4.41 -4.92
N PHE A 40 18.11 -4.12 -5.37
CA PHE A 40 18.64 -4.61 -6.65
C PHE A 40 19.18 -6.03 -6.57
N LEU A 41 19.55 -6.48 -5.39
CA LEU A 41 19.94 -7.85 -5.07
C LEU A 41 19.14 -8.37 -3.88
N ALA A 42 19.04 -9.68 -3.76
CA ALA A 42 18.49 -10.36 -2.61
C ALA A 42 19.41 -11.47 -2.15
N VAL A 43 19.42 -11.76 -0.85
CA VAL A 43 20.14 -12.91 -0.31
C VAL A 43 19.39 -14.18 -0.70
N ALA A 44 20.02 -15.06 -1.47
CA ALA A 44 19.49 -16.37 -1.76
C ALA A 44 19.69 -17.27 -0.55
N ASP A 45 18.69 -17.47 0.25
CA ASP A 45 18.67 -18.55 1.21
C ASP A 45 18.16 -19.82 0.52
N SER A 46 18.66 -20.99 0.92
CA SER A 46 18.33 -22.29 0.32
C SER A 46 16.86 -22.71 0.52
N ALA A 47 16.06 -21.88 1.14
CA ALA A 47 14.63 -22.01 1.29
C ALA A 47 13.95 -20.65 1.01
N GLN A 48 13.48 -20.46 -0.21
CA GLN A 48 12.58 -19.40 -0.65
C GLN A 48 13.04 -17.95 -0.38
N VAL A 49 13.63 -17.33 -1.39
CA VAL A 49 13.80 -15.88 -1.44
C VAL A 49 12.42 -15.22 -1.59
N SER A 50 11.87 -14.77 -0.52
CA SER A 50 10.81 -13.76 -0.54
C SER A 50 11.47 -12.41 -0.75
N ILE A 51 11.57 -11.99 -2.00
CA ILE A 51 12.04 -10.65 -2.37
C ILE A 51 10.92 -9.69 -1.98
N GLY A 52 11.09 -8.98 -0.88
CA GLY A 52 10.28 -7.83 -0.47
C GLY A 52 8.76 -8.04 -0.58
N GLY A 53 8.02 -7.74 0.43
CA GLY A 53 6.58 -7.88 0.47
C GLY A 53 6.15 -8.25 1.89
N PHE A 54 4.91 -8.63 2.04
CA PHE A 54 4.33 -8.98 3.34
C PHE A 54 4.90 -10.23 3.99
N ALA A 55 5.85 -10.94 3.37
CA ALA A 55 6.63 -12.00 4.03
C ALA A 55 7.86 -11.46 4.80
N ALA A 56 8.21 -10.18 4.66
CA ALA A 56 9.40 -9.60 5.27
C ALA A 56 9.13 -9.14 6.72
N LEU A 57 9.96 -9.58 7.66
CA LEU A 57 9.81 -9.31 9.10
C LEU A 57 9.90 -7.82 9.46
N ASP A 58 10.72 -7.05 8.75
CA ASP A 58 10.89 -5.61 8.96
C ASP A 58 9.62 -4.84 8.59
N VAL A 59 8.88 -5.29 7.58
CA VAL A 59 7.56 -4.75 7.22
C VAL A 59 6.58 -4.93 8.38
N HIS A 60 6.48 -6.16 8.93
CA HIS A 60 5.64 -6.44 10.08
C HIS A 60 6.06 -5.66 11.33
N LEU A 61 7.37 -5.56 11.59
CA LEU A 61 7.86 -4.77 12.72
C LEU A 61 7.45 -3.30 12.59
N ARG A 62 7.57 -2.72 11.41
CA ARG A 62 7.15 -1.34 11.13
C ARG A 62 5.65 -1.15 11.33
N MET A 63 4.82 -2.07 10.79
CA MET A 63 3.38 -2.07 10.97
C MET A 63 2.97 -2.19 12.44
N LEU A 64 3.64 -3.05 13.21
CA LEU A 64 3.35 -3.24 14.64
C LEU A 64 3.79 -2.07 15.52
N ARG A 65 4.79 -1.29 15.09
CA ARG A 65 5.21 -0.06 15.78
C ARG A 65 4.26 1.10 15.53
N ASP A 66 3.38 1.01 14.56
CA ASP A 66 2.27 1.94 14.37
C ASP A 66 1.21 1.70 15.46
N SER A 67 1.45 2.30 16.63
CA SER A 67 0.60 2.12 17.80
C SER A 67 -0.80 2.70 17.59
N TYR A 68 -0.95 3.76 16.79
CA TYR A 68 -2.25 4.34 16.44
C TYR A 68 -3.12 3.31 15.75
N ARG A 69 -2.60 2.66 14.70
CA ARG A 69 -3.30 1.61 13.98
C ARG A 69 -3.70 0.45 14.90
N VAL A 70 -2.73 -0.12 15.61
CA VAL A 70 -2.97 -1.30 16.46
C VAL A 70 -3.98 -0.99 17.58
N LEU A 71 -3.90 0.19 18.21
CA LEU A 71 -4.84 0.60 19.25
C LEU A 71 -6.24 0.84 18.71
N ALA A 72 -6.38 1.45 17.54
CA ALA A 72 -7.68 1.65 16.91
C ALA A 72 -8.37 0.30 16.64
N TYR A 73 -7.67 -0.66 16.02
CA TYR A 73 -8.20 -2.01 15.84
C TYR A 73 -8.54 -2.69 17.16
N LYS A 74 -7.68 -2.59 18.18
CA LYS A 74 -7.96 -3.15 19.51
C LYS A 74 -9.23 -2.59 20.11
N ILE A 75 -9.51 -1.29 19.97
CA ILE A 75 -10.74 -0.65 20.47
C ILE A 75 -11.97 -1.24 19.76
N ALA A 76 -11.98 -1.28 18.43
CA ALA A 76 -13.08 -1.82 17.65
C ALA A 76 -13.29 -3.32 17.92
N ILE A 77 -12.22 -4.11 17.97
CA ILE A 77 -12.26 -5.53 18.31
C ILE A 77 -12.91 -5.74 19.68
N ASN A 78 -12.47 -5.03 20.73
CA ASN A 78 -13.02 -5.16 22.08
C ASN A 78 -14.52 -4.87 22.15
N ARG A 79 -15.02 -3.98 21.30
CA ARG A 79 -16.45 -3.62 21.25
C ARG A 79 -17.31 -4.68 20.57
N HIS A 80 -16.76 -5.38 19.56
CA HIS A 80 -17.60 -6.10 18.61
C HIS A 80 -17.44 -7.62 18.57
N VAL A 81 -16.36 -8.21 19.17
CA VAL A 81 -16.06 -9.64 18.98
C VAL A 81 -16.46 -10.56 20.13
N ARG A 82 -16.80 -10.02 21.31
CA ARG A 82 -17.10 -10.84 22.48
C ARG A 82 -18.23 -11.85 22.21
N GLY A 83 -17.95 -13.13 22.44
CA GLY A 83 -18.88 -14.24 22.26
C GLY A 83 -19.15 -14.62 20.79
N LYS A 84 -18.50 -13.96 19.83
CA LYS A 84 -18.73 -14.16 18.40
C LYS A 84 -17.64 -15.03 17.76
N SER A 85 -17.98 -15.61 16.61
CA SER A 85 -17.03 -16.22 15.69
C SER A 85 -16.40 -15.13 14.83
N VAL A 86 -15.07 -15.21 14.66
CA VAL A 86 -14.23 -14.18 14.00
C VAL A 86 -13.37 -14.86 12.95
N LEU A 87 -13.26 -14.24 11.78
CA LEU A 87 -12.27 -14.54 10.74
C LEU A 87 -11.38 -13.31 10.56
N GLU A 88 -10.07 -13.50 10.58
CA GLU A 88 -9.11 -12.49 10.13
C GLU A 88 -8.53 -12.91 8.78
N ILE A 89 -8.58 -12.01 7.78
CA ILE A 89 -7.99 -12.19 6.45
C ILE A 89 -6.69 -11.42 6.38
N GLY A 90 -5.59 -12.10 6.00
CA GLY A 90 -4.25 -11.52 5.97
C GLY A 90 -3.74 -11.25 7.38
N CYS A 91 -3.68 -12.30 8.23
CA CYS A 91 -3.39 -12.09 9.65
C CYS A 91 -1.93 -11.65 9.93
N GLY A 92 -1.04 -11.78 8.96
CA GLY A 92 0.37 -11.52 9.15
C GLY A 92 0.93 -12.33 10.32
N VAL A 93 1.52 -11.67 11.31
CA VAL A 93 2.02 -12.33 12.54
C VAL A 93 0.92 -12.63 13.57
N GLY A 94 -0.37 -12.39 13.25
CA GLY A 94 -1.52 -12.82 14.05
C GLY A 94 -1.92 -11.91 15.21
N VAL A 95 -1.49 -10.66 15.24
CA VAL A 95 -1.75 -9.76 16.39
C VAL A 95 -3.23 -9.42 16.55
N LEU A 96 -3.96 -9.13 15.48
CA LEU A 96 -5.38 -8.80 15.58
C LEU A 96 -6.21 -10.03 15.97
N SER A 97 -5.85 -11.23 15.48
CA SER A 97 -6.43 -12.51 15.92
C SER A 97 -6.24 -12.74 17.43
N LEU A 98 -5.01 -12.53 17.94
CA LEU A 98 -4.74 -12.64 19.38
C LEU A 98 -5.53 -11.61 20.21
N LEU A 99 -5.69 -10.38 19.68
CA LEU A 99 -6.51 -9.37 20.33
C LEU A 99 -7.99 -9.76 20.32
N ALA A 100 -8.49 -10.38 19.25
CA ALA A 100 -9.86 -10.86 19.18
C ALA A 100 -10.14 -11.99 20.19
N GLU A 101 -9.22 -12.96 20.29
CA GLU A 101 -9.32 -14.02 21.29
C GLU A 101 -9.30 -13.46 22.72
N LYS A 102 -8.35 -12.54 23.02
CA LYS A 102 -8.28 -11.87 24.33
C LYS A 102 -9.51 -11.03 24.65
N ALA A 103 -10.18 -10.47 23.65
CA ALA A 103 -11.43 -9.73 23.80
C ALA A 103 -12.63 -10.65 24.07
N GLY A 104 -12.45 -11.97 24.05
CA GLY A 104 -13.46 -12.97 24.36
C GLY A 104 -14.25 -13.44 23.14
N ALA A 105 -13.69 -13.43 21.96
CA ALA A 105 -14.26 -14.11 20.80
C ALA A 105 -14.46 -15.61 21.13
N ARG A 106 -15.58 -16.18 20.66
CA ARG A 106 -15.91 -17.60 20.90
C ARG A 106 -15.04 -18.54 20.08
N ARG A 107 -14.70 -18.12 18.88
CA ARG A 107 -13.84 -18.81 17.92
C ARG A 107 -13.12 -17.77 17.08
N VAL A 108 -11.83 -17.98 16.84
CA VAL A 108 -11.04 -17.14 15.93
C VAL A 108 -10.39 -18.03 14.88
N ILE A 109 -10.57 -17.67 13.64
CA ILE A 109 -9.91 -18.27 12.47
C ILE A 109 -9.03 -17.19 11.87
N ALA A 110 -7.79 -17.51 11.55
CA ALA A 110 -6.83 -16.61 10.92
C ALA A 110 -6.39 -17.19 9.57
N VAL A 111 -6.37 -16.37 8.53
CA VAL A 111 -5.91 -16.78 7.19
C VAL A 111 -4.68 -15.96 6.81
N GLU A 112 -3.64 -16.66 6.34
CA GLU A 112 -2.40 -16.03 5.87
C GLU A 112 -1.81 -16.86 4.72
N GLU A 113 -1.54 -16.21 3.59
CA GLU A 113 -1.02 -16.88 2.40
C GLU A 113 0.50 -16.93 2.33
N THR A 114 1.18 -16.02 3.00
CA THR A 114 2.64 -15.89 2.94
C THR A 114 3.35 -16.79 3.96
N SER A 115 4.67 -16.92 3.85
CA SER A 115 5.48 -17.66 4.81
C SER A 115 5.47 -17.07 6.22
N ILE A 116 4.97 -15.85 6.42
CA ILE A 116 4.81 -15.23 7.75
C ILE A 116 3.83 -16.03 8.63
N ALA A 117 2.98 -16.86 8.03
CA ALA A 117 2.11 -17.80 8.74
C ALA A 117 2.87 -18.72 9.72
N ASP A 118 4.16 -19.03 9.46
CA ASP A 118 4.99 -19.81 10.39
C ASP A 118 5.26 -19.03 11.69
N ILE A 119 5.44 -17.73 11.56
CA ILE A 119 5.61 -16.85 12.72
C ILE A 119 4.28 -16.69 13.45
N ALA A 120 3.16 -16.52 12.74
CA ALA A 120 1.84 -16.48 13.34
C ALA A 120 1.54 -17.74 14.16
N GLN A 121 1.81 -18.92 13.62
CA GLN A 121 1.66 -20.19 14.31
C GLN A 121 2.46 -20.21 15.63
N THR A 122 3.74 -19.83 15.56
CA THR A 122 4.61 -19.77 16.74
C THR A 122 4.11 -18.73 17.76
N MET A 123 3.61 -17.58 17.28
CA MET A 123 3.01 -16.56 18.14
C MET A 123 1.77 -17.09 18.86
N PHE A 124 0.89 -17.83 18.18
CA PHE A 124 -0.29 -18.43 18.79
C PHE A 124 0.10 -19.46 19.86
N GLU A 125 1.01 -20.36 19.54
CA GLU A 125 1.50 -21.39 20.48
C GLU A 125 2.12 -20.76 21.74
N ARG A 126 3.01 -19.79 21.59
CA ARG A 126 3.67 -19.13 22.74
C ARG A 126 2.73 -18.30 23.61
N ASN A 127 1.60 -17.85 23.04
CA ASN A 127 0.55 -17.16 23.78
C ASN A 127 -0.52 -18.12 24.35
N GLY A 128 -0.38 -19.44 24.17
CA GLY A 128 -1.37 -20.43 24.62
C GLY A 128 -2.73 -20.29 23.94
N SER A 129 -2.73 -19.77 22.71
CA SER A 129 -3.90 -19.45 21.93
C SER A 129 -4.49 -20.69 21.26
N LYS A 130 -5.81 -20.67 21.01
CA LYS A 130 -6.55 -21.70 20.30
C LYS A 130 -7.02 -21.25 18.90
N ILE A 131 -6.39 -20.23 18.34
CA ILE A 131 -6.70 -19.70 17.01
C ILE A 131 -6.45 -20.78 15.96
N ASP A 132 -7.42 -20.96 15.07
CA ASP A 132 -7.36 -21.89 13.94
C ASP A 132 -6.68 -21.17 12.77
N LEU A 133 -5.38 -21.42 12.54
CA LEU A 133 -4.62 -20.84 11.46
C LEU A 133 -4.81 -21.65 10.16
N ARG A 134 -5.33 -21.01 9.13
CA ARG A 134 -5.47 -21.51 7.78
C ARG A 134 -4.40 -20.91 6.88
N ARG A 135 -3.53 -21.75 6.32
CA ARG A 135 -2.45 -21.30 5.41
C ARG A 135 -2.95 -21.32 3.99
N GLY A 136 -2.81 -20.23 3.28
CA GLY A 136 -3.18 -20.09 1.88
C GLY A 136 -3.96 -18.82 1.60
N ASN A 137 -4.31 -18.64 0.33
CA ASN A 137 -5.12 -17.52 -0.11
C ASN A 137 -6.55 -17.66 0.46
N SER A 138 -7.15 -16.56 0.88
CA SER A 138 -8.51 -16.58 1.45
C SER A 138 -9.55 -17.12 0.47
N ARG A 139 -9.33 -16.98 -0.83
CA ARG A 139 -10.20 -17.53 -1.89
C ARG A 139 -10.21 -19.06 -1.96
N ASP A 140 -9.12 -19.69 -1.48
CA ASP A 140 -8.96 -21.16 -1.48
C ASP A 140 -9.36 -21.79 -0.13
N VAL A 141 -9.62 -20.98 0.88
CA VAL A 141 -10.03 -21.44 2.21
C VAL A 141 -11.55 -21.67 2.23
N GLU A 142 -11.98 -22.73 2.88
CA GLU A 142 -13.38 -23.02 3.16
C GLU A 142 -13.64 -23.03 4.66
N LEU A 143 -14.81 -22.57 5.06
CA LEU A 143 -15.29 -22.61 6.44
C LEU A 143 -16.50 -23.51 6.54
N ASP A 144 -16.60 -24.27 7.63
CA ASP A 144 -17.75 -25.17 7.88
C ASP A 144 -19.05 -24.37 8.12
N GLU A 145 -18.93 -23.16 8.65
CA GLU A 145 -20.04 -22.26 8.96
C GLU A 145 -19.59 -20.79 8.82
N PRO A 146 -20.50 -19.87 8.47
CA PRO A 146 -20.21 -18.46 8.42
C PRO A 146 -19.80 -17.88 9.78
N VAL A 147 -19.02 -16.78 9.75
CA VAL A 147 -18.58 -16.07 10.94
C VAL A 147 -19.37 -14.78 11.15
N GLU A 148 -19.49 -14.34 12.40
CA GLU A 148 -20.23 -13.13 12.76
C GLU A 148 -19.41 -11.85 12.56
N VAL A 149 -18.07 -11.96 12.54
CA VAL A 149 -17.17 -10.83 12.33
C VAL A 149 -16.04 -11.23 11.38
N VAL A 150 -15.80 -10.40 10.36
CA VAL A 150 -14.60 -10.49 9.50
C VAL A 150 -13.71 -9.29 9.82
N ILE A 151 -12.47 -9.56 10.21
CA ILE A 151 -11.43 -8.54 10.42
C ILE A 151 -10.48 -8.61 9.23
N HIS A 152 -10.06 -7.48 8.73
CA HIS A 152 -9.03 -7.41 7.70
C HIS A 152 -8.15 -6.18 7.88
N GLU A 153 -6.90 -6.29 7.47
CA GLU A 153 -6.00 -5.15 7.36
C GLU A 153 -5.10 -5.36 6.13
N ILE A 154 -5.73 -5.38 4.97
CA ILE A 154 -5.13 -5.47 3.63
C ILE A 154 -5.23 -4.11 2.94
N LEU A 155 -4.79 -3.06 3.66
CA LEU A 155 -4.81 -1.67 3.22
C LEU A 155 -3.40 -1.24 2.83
N GLY A 156 -3.16 -1.05 1.54
CA GLY A 156 -1.90 -0.54 1.02
C GLY A 156 -1.77 0.98 1.08
N ASN A 157 -0.62 1.50 0.61
CA ASN A 157 -0.45 2.94 0.39
C ASN A 157 -1.39 3.44 -0.72
N ASP A 158 -1.58 2.64 -1.78
CA ASP A 158 -2.70 2.76 -2.71
C ASP A 158 -3.95 2.23 -2.00
N PRO A 159 -4.97 3.06 -1.78
CA PRO A 159 -6.13 2.67 -0.99
C PRO A 159 -6.93 1.47 -1.52
N LEU A 160 -6.84 1.19 -2.82
CA LEU A 160 -7.53 0.08 -3.48
C LEU A 160 -6.59 -1.01 -4.00
N GLY A 161 -5.29 -0.87 -3.72
CA GLY A 161 -4.30 -1.89 -4.07
C GLY A 161 -4.56 -3.23 -3.39
N GLU A 162 -3.74 -4.22 -3.69
CA GLU A 162 -3.74 -5.54 -3.04
C GLU A 162 -5.03 -6.34 -3.25
N ASP A 163 -5.74 -6.10 -4.36
CA ASP A 163 -7.03 -6.76 -4.64
C ASP A 163 -8.09 -6.58 -3.53
N LEU A 164 -8.02 -5.48 -2.77
CA LEU A 164 -8.87 -5.23 -1.60
C LEU A 164 -10.35 -5.51 -1.88
N LEU A 165 -10.93 -4.86 -2.89
CA LEU A 165 -12.36 -4.97 -3.16
C LEU A 165 -12.79 -6.38 -3.58
N PRO A 166 -12.11 -7.09 -4.51
CA PRO A 166 -12.42 -8.46 -4.84
C PRO A 166 -12.28 -9.43 -3.65
N ILE A 167 -11.24 -9.28 -2.81
CA ILE A 167 -11.05 -10.12 -1.62
C ILE A 167 -12.19 -9.91 -0.63
N LEU A 168 -12.57 -8.67 -0.36
CA LEU A 168 -13.62 -8.38 0.62
C LEU A 168 -15.02 -8.72 0.10
N ALA A 169 -15.27 -8.60 -1.20
CA ALA A 169 -16.50 -9.10 -1.81
C ALA A 169 -16.64 -10.61 -1.66
N ASP A 170 -15.59 -11.37 -1.97
CA ASP A 170 -15.55 -12.82 -1.78
C ASP A 170 -15.76 -13.20 -0.30
N ALA A 171 -15.04 -12.53 0.61
CA ALA A 171 -15.16 -12.80 2.04
C ALA A 171 -16.57 -12.53 2.59
N ARG A 172 -17.19 -11.45 2.14
CA ARG A 172 -18.58 -11.14 2.52
C ARG A 172 -19.56 -12.20 2.05
N HIS A 173 -19.42 -12.67 0.82
CA HIS A 173 -20.34 -13.66 0.25
C HIS A 173 -20.15 -15.04 0.84
N ARG A 174 -18.92 -15.49 1.05
CA ARG A 174 -18.65 -16.86 1.49
C ARG A 174 -18.58 -17.03 2.99
N PHE A 175 -18.10 -16.01 3.70
CA PHE A 175 -17.74 -16.19 5.10
C PHE A 175 -18.60 -15.39 6.06
N LEU A 176 -19.16 -14.23 5.67
CA LEU A 176 -19.89 -13.38 6.61
C LEU A 176 -21.32 -13.87 6.81
N ALA A 177 -21.71 -14.10 8.05
CA ALA A 177 -23.09 -14.45 8.40
C ALA A 177 -24.04 -13.28 8.08
N PRO A 178 -25.34 -13.54 7.81
CA PRO A 178 -26.33 -12.49 7.67
C PRO A 178 -26.35 -11.55 8.88
N GLY A 179 -26.21 -10.24 8.65
CA GLY A 179 -26.08 -9.24 9.71
C GLY A 179 -24.75 -9.23 10.43
N GLY A 180 -23.78 -9.97 9.94
CA GLY A 180 -22.40 -9.94 10.44
C GLY A 180 -21.70 -8.60 10.17
N ARG A 181 -20.56 -8.39 10.79
CA ARG A 181 -19.80 -7.13 10.74
C ARG A 181 -18.45 -7.34 10.07
N MET A 182 -18.05 -6.39 9.22
CA MET A 182 -16.67 -6.24 8.74
C MET A 182 -15.94 -5.16 9.56
N ILE A 183 -14.67 -5.37 9.84
CA ILE A 183 -13.79 -4.42 10.53
C ILE A 183 -12.49 -4.29 9.72
N PRO A 184 -12.30 -3.17 8.98
CA PRO A 184 -13.20 -2.05 8.72
C PRO A 184 -14.46 -2.43 7.97
N GLY A 185 -15.55 -1.66 8.21
CA GLY A 185 -16.83 -1.84 7.50
C GLY A 185 -17.09 -0.79 6.42
N ARG A 186 -16.30 0.30 6.37
CA ARG A 186 -16.43 1.38 5.39
C ARG A 186 -15.06 1.96 5.07
N LEU A 187 -14.82 2.24 3.80
CA LEU A 187 -13.60 2.86 3.30
C LEU A 187 -13.93 4.14 2.56
N GLN A 188 -13.45 5.27 3.06
CA GLN A 188 -13.47 6.53 2.33
C GLN A 188 -12.09 6.79 1.73
N ILE A 189 -12.07 7.21 0.47
CA ILE A 189 -10.86 7.68 -0.20
C ILE A 189 -11.05 9.17 -0.46
N ALA A 190 -10.05 9.94 -0.05
CA ALA A 190 -10.04 11.39 -0.21
C ALA A 190 -8.74 11.83 -0.90
N CYS A 191 -8.76 13.02 -1.43
CA CYS A 191 -7.56 13.66 -1.97
C CYS A 191 -7.49 15.14 -1.61
N VAL A 192 -6.27 15.65 -1.67
CA VAL A 192 -5.97 17.09 -1.60
C VAL A 192 -5.00 17.46 -2.70
N GLY A 193 -5.22 18.58 -3.35
CA GLY A 193 -4.31 19.14 -4.35
C GLY A 193 -3.07 19.74 -3.69
N PHE A 194 -1.90 19.51 -4.27
CA PHE A 194 -0.65 20.01 -3.72
C PHE A 194 0.13 20.90 -4.70
N HIS A 195 0.91 21.80 -4.09
CA HIS A 195 1.80 22.74 -4.77
C HIS A 195 3.08 22.05 -5.24
N VAL A 196 3.49 22.37 -6.46
CA VAL A 196 4.85 22.09 -6.93
C VAL A 196 5.59 23.39 -7.19
N ASP A 197 6.79 23.51 -6.64
CA ASP A 197 7.64 24.68 -6.86
C ASP A 197 8.38 24.61 -8.21
N ASP A 198 9.15 25.66 -8.51
CA ASP A 198 9.89 25.75 -9.79
C ASP A 198 11.17 24.90 -9.82
N ARG A 199 11.49 24.18 -8.76
CA ARG A 199 12.67 23.32 -8.75
C ARG A 199 12.46 22.13 -9.69
N PRO A 200 13.45 21.80 -10.54
CA PRO A 200 13.36 20.63 -11.39
C PRO A 200 13.28 19.38 -10.51
N TRP A 201 12.15 18.75 -10.54
CA TRP A 201 11.93 17.45 -9.93
C TRP A 201 11.46 16.46 -11.00
N LEU A 202 11.63 15.20 -10.73
CA LEU A 202 11.37 14.16 -11.70
C LEU A 202 9.85 13.86 -11.80
N GLY A 203 9.08 14.80 -12.38
CA GLY A 203 7.71 14.52 -12.83
C GLY A 203 7.69 13.70 -14.11
N PRO A 204 6.53 13.14 -14.50
CA PRO A 204 6.43 12.30 -15.71
C PRO A 204 7.01 12.96 -16.96
N HIS A 205 6.72 14.23 -17.23
CA HIS A 205 7.28 14.94 -18.39
C HIS A 205 8.79 15.12 -18.34
N GLU A 206 9.32 15.49 -17.17
CA GLU A 206 10.77 15.60 -16.99
C GLU A 206 11.44 14.24 -17.09
N ALA A 207 10.82 13.19 -16.55
CA ALA A 207 11.31 11.83 -16.67
C ALA A 207 11.30 11.35 -18.13
N ALA A 208 10.23 11.60 -18.87
CA ALA A 208 10.15 11.28 -20.29
C ALA A 208 11.18 12.07 -21.12
N ARG A 209 11.37 13.36 -20.82
CA ARG A 209 12.42 14.16 -21.46
C ARG A 209 13.82 13.55 -21.21
N ARG A 210 14.12 13.19 -19.97
CA ARG A 210 15.39 12.53 -19.61
C ARG A 210 15.51 11.14 -20.24
N ALA A 211 14.42 10.39 -20.39
CA ALA A 211 14.44 9.15 -21.13
C ALA A 211 14.86 9.35 -22.58
N ARG A 212 14.36 10.40 -23.26
CA ARG A 212 14.79 10.75 -24.63
C ARG A 212 16.25 11.20 -24.69
N GLU A 213 16.81 11.81 -23.64
CA GLU A 213 18.25 12.14 -23.58
C GLU A 213 19.16 10.91 -23.61
N LEU A 214 18.63 9.75 -23.21
CA LEU A 214 19.37 8.47 -23.27
C LEU A 214 19.69 8.06 -24.71
N ASP A 215 18.93 8.54 -25.69
CA ASP A 215 19.18 8.31 -27.13
C ASP A 215 20.61 8.73 -27.48
N THR A 216 21.01 9.92 -27.04
CA THR A 216 22.36 10.44 -27.28
C THR A 216 23.42 9.69 -26.48
N LEU A 217 23.09 9.28 -25.27
CA LEU A 217 24.03 8.59 -24.37
C LEU A 217 24.36 7.18 -24.84
N TYR A 218 23.36 6.46 -25.34
CA TYR A 218 23.51 5.05 -25.71
C TYR A 218 23.47 4.78 -27.23
N GLY A 219 23.11 5.75 -28.04
CA GLY A 219 22.93 5.58 -29.48
C GLY A 219 21.74 4.67 -29.82
N LEU A 220 20.74 4.62 -28.96
CA LEU A 220 19.52 3.80 -29.11
C LEU A 220 18.30 4.70 -29.03
N ASP A 221 17.20 4.30 -29.64
CA ASP A 221 15.93 5.01 -29.57
C ASP A 221 15.16 4.63 -28.30
N PHE A 222 15.01 5.56 -27.36
CA PHE A 222 14.25 5.42 -26.11
C PHE A 222 12.85 6.07 -26.20
N SER A 223 12.39 6.44 -27.39
CA SER A 223 11.06 7.11 -27.54
C SER A 223 9.94 6.26 -26.96
N ALA A 224 9.91 4.95 -27.22
CA ALA A 224 8.90 4.04 -26.65
C ALA A 224 8.91 4.03 -25.12
N PHE A 225 10.09 4.15 -24.49
CA PHE A 225 10.19 4.24 -23.04
C PHE A 225 9.70 5.58 -22.52
N ALA A 226 10.04 6.68 -23.21
CA ALA A 226 9.55 8.01 -22.86
C ALA A 226 8.03 8.11 -23.00
N ASP A 227 7.47 7.56 -24.08
CA ASP A 227 6.02 7.53 -24.31
C ASP A 227 5.29 6.71 -23.24
N ALA A 228 5.83 5.55 -22.84
CA ALA A 228 5.28 4.75 -21.75
C ALA A 228 5.27 5.50 -20.39
N ILE A 229 6.26 6.35 -20.14
CA ILE A 229 6.30 7.23 -18.96
C ILE A 229 5.18 8.28 -19.04
N GLU A 230 4.95 8.88 -20.19
CA GLU A 230 3.90 9.88 -20.39
C GLU A 230 2.50 9.27 -20.35
N GLU A 231 2.33 8.04 -20.84
CA GLU A 231 1.06 7.32 -20.82
C GLU A 231 0.66 6.83 -19.44
N LYS A 232 1.65 6.52 -18.56
CA LYS A 232 1.43 6.01 -17.22
C LYS A 232 2.06 6.91 -16.15
N PRO A 233 1.56 8.15 -15.96
CA PRO A 233 2.11 9.09 -14.97
C PRO A 233 2.12 8.53 -13.55
N SER A 234 1.15 7.67 -13.20
CA SER A 234 1.04 7.01 -11.90
C SER A 234 2.20 6.05 -11.59
N ALA A 235 2.92 5.56 -12.62
CA ALA A 235 4.13 4.77 -12.40
C ALA A 235 5.28 5.59 -11.76
N PHE A 236 5.17 6.93 -11.75
CA PHE A 236 6.09 7.86 -11.08
C PHE A 236 5.49 8.39 -9.78
N SER A 237 5.15 7.50 -8.87
CA SER A 237 4.50 7.81 -7.59
C SER A 237 5.46 8.32 -6.51
N ARG A 238 6.60 8.91 -6.87
CA ARG A 238 7.50 9.52 -5.89
C ARG A 238 7.11 10.97 -5.65
N LEU A 239 6.80 11.28 -4.40
CA LEU A 239 6.72 12.68 -3.97
C LEU A 239 8.03 13.38 -4.29
N PRO A 240 7.97 14.66 -4.70
CA PRO A 240 9.17 15.49 -4.79
C PRO A 240 9.97 15.40 -3.48
N PRO A 241 11.32 15.42 -3.51
CA PRO A 241 12.15 15.23 -2.31
C PRO A 241 11.87 16.22 -1.16
N HIS A 242 11.33 17.40 -1.44
CA HIS A 242 10.95 18.35 -0.40
C HIS A 242 9.71 17.94 0.41
N PHE A 243 8.96 16.94 -0.03
CA PHE A 243 7.86 16.34 0.74
C PHE A 243 8.36 15.31 1.76
N ASP A 244 9.59 14.81 1.61
CA ASP A 244 10.14 13.82 2.56
C ASP A 244 10.70 14.48 3.84
N SER A 245 10.94 15.80 3.83
CA SER A 245 11.66 16.50 4.90
C SER A 245 10.87 17.60 5.62
N GLY A 246 9.59 17.79 5.30
CA GLY A 246 8.81 18.91 5.83
C GLY A 246 7.36 18.60 6.16
N ASP A 247 6.68 19.57 6.72
CA ASP A 247 5.25 19.54 6.95
C ASP A 247 4.50 19.56 5.60
N LEU A 248 3.97 18.41 5.18
CA LEU A 248 3.19 18.25 3.96
C LEU A 248 2.05 19.27 3.85
N THR A 249 1.48 19.68 4.99
CA THR A 249 0.36 20.61 5.02
C THR A 249 0.71 21.97 4.44
N THR A 250 1.99 22.36 4.48
CA THR A 250 2.46 23.63 3.90
C THR A 250 2.36 23.65 2.37
N HIS A 251 2.29 22.49 1.73
CA HIS A 251 2.18 22.35 0.28
C HIS A 251 0.75 22.10 -0.21
N ILE A 252 -0.20 21.87 0.68
CA ILE A 252 -1.60 21.64 0.32
C ILE A 252 -2.25 22.93 -0.15
N LEU A 253 -2.91 22.87 -1.30
CA LEU A 253 -3.60 24.01 -1.93
C LEU A 253 -5.11 23.98 -1.79
N THR A 254 -5.69 22.82 -1.56
CA THR A 254 -7.15 22.63 -1.65
C THR A 254 -7.72 22.06 -0.36
N ARG A 255 -9.03 22.18 -0.19
CA ARG A 255 -9.76 21.35 0.78
C ARG A 255 -9.66 19.88 0.44
N GLU A 256 -9.97 19.06 1.45
CA GLU A 256 -10.26 17.65 1.25
C GLU A 256 -11.40 17.47 0.24
N CYS A 257 -11.21 16.58 -0.71
CA CYS A 257 -12.23 16.11 -1.64
C CYS A 257 -12.39 14.60 -1.47
N ILE A 258 -13.57 14.15 -1.05
CA ILE A 258 -13.88 12.71 -1.00
C ILE A 258 -14.16 12.25 -2.42
N VAL A 259 -13.39 11.30 -2.90
CA VAL A 259 -13.47 10.76 -4.26
C VAL A 259 -14.12 9.38 -4.32
N ALA A 260 -14.13 8.65 -3.21
CA ALA A 260 -14.88 7.40 -3.07
C ALA A 260 -15.35 7.20 -1.63
N ASP A 261 -16.51 6.53 -1.49
CA ASP A 261 -17.11 6.19 -0.20
C ASP A 261 -17.76 4.81 -0.31
N ILE A 262 -17.12 3.79 0.26
CA ILE A 262 -17.39 2.39 0.00
C ILE A 262 -17.91 1.74 1.28
N ASP A 263 -19.15 1.26 1.26
CA ASP A 263 -19.72 0.39 2.29
C ASP A 263 -19.30 -1.06 1.99
N LEU A 264 -18.40 -1.60 2.79
CA LEU A 264 -17.85 -2.95 2.60
C LEU A 264 -18.84 -4.06 2.96
N HIS A 265 -19.99 -3.73 3.57
CA HIS A 265 -21.07 -4.69 3.84
C HIS A 265 -22.01 -4.91 2.65
N ARG A 266 -21.85 -4.15 1.56
CA ARG A 266 -22.72 -4.20 0.38
C ARG A 266 -21.96 -4.57 -0.87
N ASP A 267 -22.67 -5.09 -1.85
CA ASP A 267 -22.14 -5.25 -3.19
C ASP A 267 -21.92 -3.88 -3.83
N LEU A 268 -20.89 -3.77 -4.63
CA LEU A 268 -20.61 -2.58 -5.41
C LEU A 268 -21.41 -2.64 -6.74
N ASP A 269 -22.75 -2.57 -6.63
CA ASP A 269 -23.63 -2.57 -7.79
C ASP A 269 -23.52 -1.29 -8.60
N GLU A 270 -23.08 -0.20 -7.96
CA GLU A 270 -22.85 1.11 -8.56
C GLU A 270 -21.39 1.54 -8.33
N SER A 271 -20.92 2.46 -9.16
CA SER A 271 -19.58 3.03 -9.00
C SER A 271 -19.44 3.65 -7.60
N PRO A 272 -18.44 3.24 -6.80
CA PRO A 272 -18.22 3.78 -5.47
C PRO A 272 -17.68 5.22 -5.49
N PHE A 273 -17.44 5.77 -6.69
CA PHE A 273 -16.84 7.08 -6.86
C PHE A 273 -17.87 8.20 -6.79
N ALA A 274 -17.44 9.33 -6.26
CA ALA A 274 -18.25 10.54 -6.27
C ALA A 274 -18.61 10.94 -7.71
N ALA A 275 -19.87 11.28 -7.96
CA ALA A 275 -20.38 11.57 -9.29
C ALA A 275 -19.71 12.79 -9.94
N ALA A 276 -19.29 13.77 -9.15
CA ALA A 276 -18.64 15.00 -9.62
C ALA A 276 -17.67 15.53 -8.56
N PRO A 277 -16.52 14.84 -8.31
CA PRO A 277 -15.56 15.33 -7.34
C PRO A 277 -14.87 16.60 -7.84
N GLU A 278 -14.65 17.58 -6.96
CA GLU A 278 -14.00 18.84 -7.27
C GLU A 278 -12.97 19.22 -6.21
N LEU A 279 -11.83 19.72 -6.62
CA LEU A 279 -10.91 20.42 -5.73
C LEU A 279 -11.35 21.88 -5.58
N ILE A 280 -11.50 22.32 -4.34
CA ILE A 280 -11.76 23.72 -4.00
C ILE A 280 -10.46 24.34 -3.48
N VAL A 281 -9.93 25.30 -4.21
CA VAL A 281 -8.64 25.93 -3.92
C VAL A 281 -8.77 26.90 -2.75
N GLU A 282 -7.98 26.69 -1.69
CA GLU A 282 -7.90 27.55 -0.51
C GLU A 282 -6.60 28.37 -0.48
N ARG A 283 -5.61 27.98 -1.25
CA ARG A 283 -4.33 28.68 -1.39
C ARG A 283 -3.92 28.75 -2.85
N SER A 284 -3.55 29.96 -3.31
CA SER A 284 -3.02 30.12 -4.67
C SER A 284 -1.67 29.45 -4.80
N GLY A 285 -1.41 28.86 -5.96
CA GLY A 285 -0.17 28.16 -6.22
C GLY A 285 -0.13 27.48 -7.59
N ARG A 286 0.74 26.51 -7.73
CA ARG A 286 0.91 25.69 -8.93
C ARG A 286 0.50 24.26 -8.58
N LEU A 287 -0.70 23.90 -8.96
CA LEU A 287 -1.26 22.57 -8.73
C LEU A 287 -0.54 21.57 -9.62
N GLY A 288 0.19 20.62 -9.01
CA GLY A 288 0.97 19.61 -9.73
C GLY A 288 0.40 18.20 -9.62
N GLY A 289 -0.56 17.99 -8.72
CA GLY A 289 -1.15 16.68 -8.50
C GLY A 289 -2.05 16.64 -7.29
N VAL A 290 -2.45 15.45 -6.90
CA VAL A 290 -3.21 15.19 -5.68
C VAL A 290 -2.50 14.15 -4.81
N LEU A 291 -2.59 14.31 -3.49
CA LEU A 291 -2.27 13.27 -2.52
C LEU A 291 -3.54 12.51 -2.22
N LEU A 292 -3.55 11.22 -2.55
CA LEU A 292 -4.59 10.30 -2.11
C LEU A 292 -4.28 9.78 -0.72
N TYR A 293 -5.31 9.62 0.05
CA TYR A 293 -5.28 8.98 1.35
C TYR A 293 -6.65 8.35 1.66
N PHE A 294 -6.67 7.47 2.64
CA PHE A 294 -7.89 6.80 3.04
C PHE A 294 -8.28 7.11 4.48
N ARG A 295 -9.54 6.83 4.79
CA ARG A 295 -10.10 6.70 6.13
C ARG A 295 -10.89 5.41 6.18
N ALA A 296 -10.37 4.40 6.86
CA ALA A 296 -11.04 3.11 7.05
C ALA A 296 -11.75 3.11 8.41
N HIS A 297 -13.08 3.07 8.37
CA HIS A 297 -13.92 3.08 9.55
C HIS A 297 -14.04 1.66 10.11
N LEU A 298 -13.46 1.45 11.29
CA LEU A 298 -13.48 0.19 12.01
C LEU A 298 -14.82 -0.05 12.69
N ASP A 299 -15.42 1.03 13.19
CA ASP A 299 -16.80 1.12 13.69
C ASP A 299 -17.30 2.57 13.54
N GLU A 300 -18.41 2.88 14.20
CA GLU A 300 -19.07 4.18 14.14
C GLU A 300 -18.20 5.33 14.70
N ASP A 301 -17.31 5.03 15.67
CA ASP A 301 -16.51 6.01 16.41
C ASP A 301 -15.01 5.91 16.12
N THR A 302 -14.55 4.81 15.52
CA THR A 302 -13.12 4.50 15.40
C THR A 302 -12.73 4.32 13.95
N HIS A 303 -11.66 4.97 13.54
CA HIS A 303 -11.10 4.81 12.20
C HIS A 303 -9.57 4.82 12.21
N VAL A 304 -8.96 4.32 11.16
CA VAL A 304 -7.55 4.50 10.82
C VAL A 304 -7.43 5.28 9.52
N SER A 305 -6.38 6.07 9.39
CA SER A 305 -6.19 6.91 8.21
C SER A 305 -4.71 7.24 8.03
N ASN A 306 -4.28 7.40 6.79
CA ASN A 306 -2.99 7.97 6.41
C ASN A 306 -3.13 9.42 5.91
N SER A 307 -4.13 10.15 6.39
CA SER A 307 -4.35 11.55 6.05
C SER A 307 -3.12 12.42 6.37
N PRO A 308 -2.71 13.35 5.47
CA PRO A 308 -1.61 14.28 5.72
C PRO A 308 -1.88 15.26 6.88
N PHE A 309 -3.10 15.34 7.36
CA PHE A 309 -3.51 16.20 8.49
C PHE A 309 -3.46 15.50 9.85
N LEU A 310 -3.12 14.20 9.87
CA LEU A 310 -3.02 13.39 11.09
C LEU A 310 -1.56 13.04 11.37
N GLN A 311 -1.35 12.34 12.49
CA GLN A 311 -0.01 11.84 12.81
C GLN A 311 0.48 10.84 11.75
N THR A 312 1.79 10.77 11.58
CA THR A 312 2.43 9.82 10.66
C THR A 312 2.11 8.38 11.09
N THR A 313 1.66 7.59 10.14
CA THR A 313 1.43 6.15 10.25
C THR A 313 2.51 5.38 9.48
N HIS A 314 2.46 4.05 9.48
CA HIS A 314 3.35 3.25 8.65
C HIS A 314 3.00 3.34 7.15
N TRP A 315 1.75 3.69 6.82
CA TRP A 315 1.34 3.96 5.44
C TRP A 315 1.91 5.29 4.96
N ARG A 316 2.38 5.26 3.72
CA ARG A 316 2.81 6.47 3.01
C ARG A 316 1.63 7.10 2.28
N HIS A 317 1.76 8.36 1.95
CA HIS A 317 0.80 9.03 1.07
C HIS A 317 0.95 8.51 -0.37
N TRP A 318 -0.15 8.49 -1.11
CA TRP A 318 -0.18 8.07 -2.51
C TRP A 318 -0.32 9.29 -3.42
N PRO A 319 0.78 9.83 -3.99
CA PRO A 319 0.72 10.97 -4.87
C PRO A 319 0.32 10.54 -6.28
N LEU A 320 -0.63 11.24 -6.87
CA LEU A 320 -0.96 11.18 -8.29
C LEU A 320 -0.58 12.52 -8.92
N MET A 321 0.34 12.46 -9.89
CA MET A 321 0.80 13.65 -10.60
C MET A 321 -0.09 13.94 -11.79
N PHE A 322 -0.43 15.20 -12.00
CA PHE A 322 -1.10 15.61 -13.21
C PHE A 322 -0.11 15.75 -14.37
N ARG A 323 -0.60 15.57 -15.61
CA ARG A 323 0.23 15.74 -16.80
C ARG A 323 0.77 17.16 -16.93
N GLU A 324 -0.05 18.16 -16.54
CA GLU A 324 0.29 19.57 -16.61
C GLU A 324 0.18 20.22 -15.23
N ILE A 325 1.16 21.07 -14.92
CA ILE A 325 1.11 21.90 -13.74
C ILE A 325 0.23 23.11 -14.05
N ARG A 326 -0.82 23.29 -13.27
CA ARG A 326 -1.82 24.34 -13.47
C ARG A 326 -1.68 25.44 -12.42
N PRO A 327 -1.47 26.71 -12.80
CA PRO A 327 -1.63 27.84 -11.89
C PRO A 327 -3.06 27.93 -11.38
N VAL A 328 -3.23 28.04 -10.06
CA VAL A 328 -4.56 28.09 -9.41
C VAL A 328 -4.63 29.25 -8.42
N ARG A 329 -5.85 29.77 -8.23
CA ARG A 329 -6.15 30.88 -7.30
C ARG A 329 -7.19 30.43 -6.26
N VAL A 330 -7.17 31.09 -5.12
CA VAL A 330 -8.19 30.88 -4.09
C VAL A 330 -9.59 31.05 -4.67
N GLY A 331 -10.45 30.09 -4.41
CA GLY A 331 -11.82 30.02 -4.89
C GLY A 331 -11.99 29.23 -6.21
N ASP A 332 -10.92 28.90 -6.93
CA ASP A 332 -11.03 28.05 -8.12
C ASP A 332 -11.64 26.69 -7.73
N ARG A 333 -12.51 26.19 -8.63
CA ARG A 333 -13.15 24.87 -8.54
C ARG A 333 -12.63 24.04 -9.72
N ILE A 334 -12.02 22.93 -9.42
CA ILE A 334 -11.32 22.11 -10.42
C ILE A 334 -11.99 20.73 -10.41
N PRO A 335 -12.81 20.45 -11.43
CA PRO A 335 -13.48 19.17 -11.52
C PRO A 335 -12.47 18.04 -11.80
N LEU A 336 -12.71 16.91 -11.16
CA LEU A 336 -11.91 15.70 -11.28
C LEU A 336 -12.70 14.59 -11.96
N ARG A 337 -12.01 13.71 -12.64
CA ARG A 337 -12.53 12.41 -13.08
C ARG A 337 -11.80 11.31 -12.35
N THR A 338 -12.53 10.41 -11.74
CA THR A 338 -12.00 9.22 -11.06
C THR A 338 -12.32 7.95 -11.84
N HIS A 339 -11.37 7.05 -11.95
CA HIS A 339 -11.58 5.75 -12.57
C HIS A 339 -10.61 4.71 -11.99
N LEU A 340 -10.98 3.43 -12.12
CA LEU A 340 -10.10 2.32 -11.79
C LEU A 340 -9.23 1.95 -12.99
N THR A 341 -7.98 1.63 -12.70
CA THR A 341 -7.06 1.03 -13.67
C THR A 341 -6.54 -0.28 -13.10
N GLU A 342 -6.33 -1.25 -13.98
CA GLU A 342 -5.63 -2.48 -13.60
C GLU A 342 -4.16 -2.16 -13.35
N SER A 343 -3.62 -2.71 -12.27
CA SER A 343 -2.21 -2.62 -11.90
C SER A 343 -1.63 -4.01 -11.64
N VAL A 344 -0.33 -4.09 -11.44
CA VAL A 344 0.37 -5.36 -11.12
C VAL A 344 -0.09 -5.94 -9.78
N THR A 345 -0.55 -5.08 -8.88
CA THR A 345 -1.00 -5.43 -7.52
C THR A 345 -2.53 -5.41 -7.39
N GLY A 346 -3.27 -5.48 -8.51
CA GLY A 346 -4.73 -5.42 -8.52
C GLY A 346 -5.26 -4.10 -9.10
N GLN A 347 -6.33 -3.57 -8.53
CA GLN A 347 -6.94 -2.32 -8.97
C GLN A 347 -6.27 -1.12 -8.31
N SER A 348 -6.14 -0.03 -9.04
CA SER A 348 -5.63 1.25 -8.55
C SER A 348 -6.56 2.39 -8.95
N LEU A 349 -6.73 3.36 -8.06
CA LEU A 349 -7.52 4.57 -8.32
C LEU A 349 -6.67 5.58 -9.10
N THR A 350 -7.19 6.04 -10.22
CA THR A 350 -6.61 7.12 -11.02
C THR A 350 -7.50 8.34 -11.00
N ILE A 351 -6.89 9.53 -10.98
CA ILE A 351 -7.58 10.82 -10.97
C ILE A 351 -7.00 11.70 -12.07
N ASP A 352 -7.86 12.18 -12.95
CA ASP A 352 -7.53 13.16 -13.99
C ASP A 352 -8.21 14.50 -13.72
N LEU A 353 -7.60 15.59 -14.21
CA LEU A 353 -8.26 16.89 -14.35
C LEU A 353 -9.24 16.86 -15.53
N LEU A 354 -10.39 17.49 -15.36
CA LEU A 354 -11.35 17.74 -16.44
C LEU A 354 -11.13 19.11 -17.08
#